data_04aa89ae47bae284c38350734326b434
#
_entry.id   04aa89ae47bae284c38350734326b434
#
_cell.length_a   1.000
_cell.length_b   1.000
_cell.length_c   1.000
_cell.angle_alpha   90.00
_cell.angle_beta   90.00
_cell.angle_gamma   90.00
#
_symmetry.space_group_name_H-M   'P 1'
#
loop_
_entity.id
_entity.type
_entity.pdbx_description
1 polymer ?
#
loop_
_entity_poly.entity_id
_entity_poly.type
_entity_poly.pdbx_seq_one_letter_code
_entity_poly.pdbx_strand_id
1 'polypeptide(L)'
;NDADVVVVEKPAGMVVHPATGHRQGTLVNALLHHITDLSGIGGTLRPGIVHRLDRGTSGLIIVAKHDQAHAELARQFKNREVEKTYIALVWGFVQAGRRIDLPIGRDPVQRKKISTRSRRAREAITRVVKAEHLRGVSLLRVMIATGRTHQIRVHLSAIGHPVVADPNYGGKHRHPPPHPAPLRAPSRLQPPP
;
A
#
# COMPACT_ATOMS: atom_id res chain seq x y z
N ASN A 1 2.17 15.85 13.64
CA ASN A 1 1.86 17.17 13.09
C ASN A 1 2.85 18.18 13.67
N ASP A 2 3.58 18.86 12.81
CA ASP A 2 4.51 19.94 13.13
C ASP A 2 4.27 21.13 12.17
N ALA A 3 5.25 22.05 12.04
CA ALA A 3 5.15 23.21 11.15
C ALA A 3 5.16 22.82 9.67
N ASP A 4 5.89 21.76 9.32
CA ASP A 4 6.19 21.40 7.92
C ASP A 4 5.25 20.34 7.36
N VAL A 5 4.88 19.35 8.19
CA VAL A 5 4.15 18.18 7.72
C VAL A 5 3.05 17.73 8.68
N VAL A 6 2.05 17.07 8.13
CA VAL A 6 1.08 16.29 8.86
C VAL A 6 1.14 14.83 8.41
N VAL A 7 1.12 13.92 9.37
CA VAL A 7 0.98 12.48 9.12
C VAL A 7 -0.41 12.06 9.53
N VAL A 8 -1.12 11.42 8.62
CA VAL A 8 -2.48 10.93 8.85
C VAL A 8 -2.57 9.44 8.61
N GLU A 9 -3.35 8.75 9.41
CA GLU A 9 -3.71 7.36 9.18
C GLU A 9 -4.96 7.30 8.29
N LYS A 10 -4.77 6.84 7.04
CA LYS A 10 -5.87 6.66 6.11
C LYS A 10 -6.57 5.33 6.38
N PRO A 11 -7.88 5.30 6.63
CA PRO A 11 -8.62 4.05 6.74
C PRO A 11 -8.73 3.34 5.39
N ALA A 12 -8.93 2.01 5.42
CA ALA A 12 -9.32 1.25 4.24
C ALA A 12 -10.69 1.73 3.72
N GLY A 13 -10.88 1.69 2.41
CA GLY A 13 -12.11 2.17 1.75
C GLY A 13 -12.06 3.63 1.31
N MET A 14 -11.21 4.46 1.91
CA MET A 14 -11.05 5.88 1.58
C MET A 14 -10.11 6.08 0.37
N VAL A 15 -10.48 6.95 -0.56
CA VAL A 15 -9.64 7.39 -1.69
C VAL A 15 -8.80 8.59 -1.24
N VAL A 16 -7.55 8.68 -1.70
CA VAL A 16 -6.64 9.77 -1.27
C VAL A 16 -7.06 11.13 -1.85
N HIS A 17 -7.35 11.22 -3.13
CA HIS A 17 -7.68 12.48 -3.82
C HIS A 17 -8.82 12.27 -4.80
N PRO A 18 -9.57 13.34 -5.15
CA PRO A 18 -10.67 13.25 -6.10
C PRO A 18 -10.25 12.60 -7.43
N ALA A 19 -11.09 11.72 -7.92
CA ALA A 19 -10.90 10.99 -9.17
C ALA A 19 -12.27 10.66 -9.80
N THR A 20 -12.27 10.17 -11.04
CA THR A 20 -13.51 9.72 -11.71
C THR A 20 -14.26 8.71 -10.84
N GLY A 21 -15.51 9.02 -10.50
CA GLY A 21 -16.37 8.22 -9.62
C GLY A 21 -16.21 8.47 -8.12
N HIS A 22 -15.29 9.35 -7.70
CA HIS A 22 -15.05 9.72 -6.29
C HIS A 22 -14.64 11.19 -6.20
N ARG A 23 -15.61 12.11 -6.33
CA ARG A 23 -15.35 13.55 -6.28
C ARG A 23 -15.30 14.11 -4.85
N GLN A 24 -15.97 13.45 -3.91
CA GLN A 24 -16.10 13.84 -2.51
C GLN A 24 -15.77 12.68 -1.57
N GLY A 25 -15.63 12.94 -0.27
CA GLY A 25 -15.31 11.92 0.73
C GLY A 25 -13.89 11.35 0.60
N THR A 26 -12.96 12.12 0.02
CA THR A 26 -11.55 11.74 -0.10
C THR A 26 -10.74 12.26 1.07
N LEU A 27 -9.53 11.70 1.27
CA LEU A 27 -8.60 12.20 2.28
C LEU A 27 -8.29 13.69 2.07
N VAL A 28 -8.14 14.14 0.83
CA VAL A 28 -7.91 15.56 0.51
C VAL A 28 -9.07 16.43 0.97
N ASN A 29 -10.33 15.99 0.81
CA ASN A 29 -11.47 16.76 1.31
C ASN A 29 -11.43 16.91 2.83
N ALA A 30 -11.08 15.84 3.56
CA ALA A 30 -10.92 15.89 5.00
C ALA A 30 -9.77 16.81 5.43
N LEU A 31 -8.61 16.71 4.74
CA LEU A 31 -7.45 17.57 5.01
C LEU A 31 -7.78 19.05 4.80
N LEU A 32 -8.43 19.43 3.70
CA LEU A 32 -8.85 20.81 3.42
C LEU A 32 -9.85 21.34 4.43
N HIS A 33 -10.64 20.48 5.07
CA HIS A 33 -11.56 20.88 6.14
C HIS A 33 -10.84 21.17 7.46
N HIS A 34 -9.81 20.41 7.78
CA HIS A 34 -9.12 20.47 9.06
C HIS A 34 -7.81 21.27 9.06
N ILE A 35 -7.23 21.55 7.91
CA ILE A 35 -5.92 22.19 7.75
C ILE A 35 -6.04 23.31 6.74
N THR A 36 -5.80 24.54 7.19
CA THR A 36 -5.94 25.74 6.37
C THR A 36 -4.68 26.11 5.58
N ASP A 37 -3.52 25.58 6.00
CA ASP A 37 -2.17 25.92 5.53
C ASP A 37 -1.51 24.80 4.70
N LEU A 38 -2.29 24.06 3.92
CA LEU A 38 -1.73 23.04 3.03
C LEU A 38 -1.01 23.66 1.83
N SER A 39 0.11 23.03 1.41
CA SER A 39 0.84 23.40 0.19
C SER A 39 -0.10 23.47 -1.03
N GLY A 40 -0.04 24.57 -1.77
CA GLY A 40 -0.77 24.76 -3.01
C GLY A 40 -0.22 23.97 -4.19
N ILE A 41 0.96 23.37 -4.07
CA ILE A 41 1.54 22.51 -5.11
C ILE A 41 0.66 21.29 -5.35
N GLY A 42 0.32 21.04 -6.62
CA GLY A 42 -0.65 20.00 -7.01
C GLY A 42 -2.06 20.55 -7.23
N GLY A 43 -2.28 21.82 -6.99
CA GLY A 43 -3.55 22.53 -7.16
C GLY A 43 -4.61 22.08 -6.17
N THR A 44 -5.85 22.52 -6.38
CA THR A 44 -7.01 22.24 -5.52
C THR A 44 -7.35 20.75 -5.40
N LEU A 45 -6.88 19.92 -6.33
CA LEU A 45 -7.19 18.48 -6.34
C LEU A 45 -6.22 17.63 -5.52
N ARG A 46 -5.03 18.12 -5.20
CA ARG A 46 -3.96 17.35 -4.52
C ARG A 46 -3.09 18.20 -3.61
N PRO A 47 -3.61 19.12 -2.82
CA PRO A 47 -2.80 20.02 -2.00
C PRO A 47 -1.93 19.22 -1.03
N GLY A 48 -0.62 19.47 -1.04
CA GLY A 48 0.37 18.84 -0.16
C GLY A 48 0.60 17.33 -0.35
N ILE A 49 -0.05 16.66 -1.32
CA ILE A 49 0.04 15.22 -1.53
C ILE A 49 1.26 14.84 -2.36
N VAL A 50 2.21 14.14 -1.78
CA VAL A 50 3.44 13.67 -2.43
C VAL A 50 3.43 12.17 -2.75
N HIS A 51 2.58 11.38 -2.10
CA HIS A 51 2.39 9.96 -2.37
C HIS A 51 0.95 9.51 -2.12
N ARG A 52 0.65 8.24 -2.37
CA ARG A 52 -0.71 7.71 -2.22
C ARG A 52 -0.72 6.26 -1.78
N LEU A 53 -1.83 5.86 -1.16
CA LEU A 53 -2.23 4.48 -0.92
C LEU A 53 -3.44 4.12 -1.81
N ASP A 54 -3.59 2.85 -2.11
CA ASP A 54 -4.80 2.35 -2.79
C ASP A 54 -6.04 2.53 -1.90
N ARG A 55 -7.23 2.54 -2.51
CA ARG A 55 -8.50 2.68 -1.78
C ARG A 55 -8.63 1.65 -0.65
N GLY A 56 -8.34 0.37 -0.94
CA GLY A 56 -8.46 -0.74 0.03
C GLY A 56 -7.28 -0.86 1.00
N THR A 57 -6.25 -0.02 0.89
CA THR A 57 -5.07 -0.06 1.76
C THR A 57 -5.23 0.99 2.86
N SER A 58 -5.09 0.58 4.11
CA SER A 58 -4.93 1.48 5.26
C SER A 58 -3.48 1.81 5.52
N GLY A 59 -3.21 2.86 6.31
CA GLY A 59 -1.88 3.21 6.76
C GLY A 59 -1.54 4.68 6.63
N LEU A 60 -0.28 5.01 6.89
CA LEU A 60 0.19 6.37 7.04
C LEU A 60 0.38 7.07 5.69
N ILE A 61 -0.07 8.31 5.62
CA ILE A 61 0.19 9.26 4.54
C ILE A 61 0.79 10.51 5.14
N ILE A 62 1.95 10.92 4.60
CA ILE A 62 2.58 12.20 4.92
C ILE A 62 2.10 13.25 3.92
N VAL A 63 1.76 14.42 4.40
CA VAL A 63 1.22 15.54 3.64
C VAL A 63 2.01 16.80 4.00
N ALA A 64 2.43 17.55 3.00
CA ALA A 64 3.17 18.81 3.18
C ALA A 64 2.20 19.95 3.50
N LYS A 65 2.56 20.79 4.46
CA LYS A 65 1.78 21.96 4.86
C LYS A 65 2.13 23.20 4.03
N HIS A 66 3.34 23.30 3.49
CA HIS A 66 3.78 24.40 2.63
C HIS A 66 4.65 23.91 1.48
N ASP A 67 4.92 24.79 0.53
CA ASP A 67 5.56 24.44 -0.74
C ASP A 67 7.00 23.96 -0.61
N GLN A 68 7.77 24.49 0.35
CA GLN A 68 9.13 24.05 0.60
C GLN A 68 9.15 22.59 1.12
N ALA A 69 8.29 22.27 2.09
CA ALA A 69 8.15 20.90 2.59
C ALA A 69 7.67 19.94 1.47
N HIS A 70 6.75 20.41 0.61
CA HIS A 70 6.29 19.62 -0.54
C HIS A 70 7.44 19.32 -1.51
N ALA A 71 8.23 20.32 -1.88
CA ALA A 71 9.36 20.15 -2.80
C ALA A 71 10.39 19.15 -2.24
N GLU A 72 10.72 19.28 -0.95
CA GLU A 72 11.69 18.39 -0.29
C GLU A 72 11.17 16.95 -0.17
N LEU A 73 9.92 16.75 0.28
CA LEU A 73 9.32 15.42 0.31
C LEU A 73 9.24 14.81 -1.10
N ALA A 74 8.83 15.58 -2.11
CA ALA A 74 8.76 15.09 -3.49
C ALA A 74 10.15 14.67 -4.01
N ARG A 75 11.22 15.41 -3.64
CA ARG A 75 12.61 15.06 -3.94
C ARG A 75 12.99 13.73 -3.31
N GLN A 76 12.71 13.54 -2.01
CA GLN A 76 13.01 12.31 -1.28
C GLN A 76 12.27 11.10 -1.87
N PHE A 77 10.98 11.24 -2.18
CA PHE A 77 10.22 10.18 -2.85
C PHE A 77 10.76 9.85 -4.25
N LYS A 78 11.14 10.87 -5.02
CA LYS A 78 11.73 10.72 -6.37
C LYS A 78 13.07 10.00 -6.32
N ASN A 79 13.91 10.35 -5.36
CA ASN A 79 15.24 9.77 -5.17
C ASN A 79 15.20 8.41 -4.43
N ARG A 80 14.01 7.94 -4.02
CA ARG A 80 13.83 6.68 -3.29
C ARG A 80 14.50 6.67 -1.90
N GLU A 81 14.64 7.83 -1.28
CA GLU A 81 15.21 8.00 0.05
C GLU A 81 14.23 7.60 1.16
N VAL A 82 12.93 7.60 0.86
CA VAL A 82 11.87 7.22 1.80
C VAL A 82 11.70 5.71 1.84
N GLU A 83 11.91 5.11 3.01
CA GLU A 83 11.59 3.69 3.23
C GLU A 83 10.08 3.48 3.37
N LYS A 84 9.54 2.52 2.63
CA LYS A 84 8.12 2.20 2.61
C LYS A 84 7.91 0.74 2.96
N THR A 85 7.40 0.50 4.17
CA THR A 85 7.09 -0.83 4.67
C THR A 85 5.58 -1.05 4.72
N TYR A 86 5.15 -2.22 4.25
CA TYR A 86 3.76 -2.64 4.22
C TYR A 86 3.60 -4.00 4.89
N ILE A 87 2.42 -4.23 5.44
CA ILE A 87 2.00 -5.55 5.92
C ILE A 87 0.98 -6.10 4.91
N ALA A 88 1.17 -7.34 4.49
CA ALA A 88 0.28 -8.02 3.57
C ALA A 88 0.00 -9.45 4.03
N LEU A 89 -1.26 -9.81 4.14
CA LEU A 89 -1.69 -11.20 4.32
C LEU A 89 -1.92 -11.81 2.93
N VAL A 90 -1.25 -12.90 2.63
CA VAL A 90 -1.28 -13.55 1.31
C VAL A 90 -1.60 -15.03 1.39
N TRP A 91 -2.13 -15.59 0.31
CA TRP A 91 -2.35 -17.02 0.19
C TRP A 91 -1.05 -17.78 -0.01
N GLY A 92 -0.95 -18.95 0.66
CA GLY A 92 0.21 -19.86 0.55
C GLY A 92 1.43 -19.39 1.32
N PHE A 93 2.58 -20.04 1.02
CA PHE A 93 3.83 -19.85 1.75
C PHE A 93 4.83 -19.04 0.91
N VAL A 94 5.21 -17.87 1.41
CA VAL A 94 6.21 -17.00 0.79
C VAL A 94 7.41 -16.87 1.70
N GLN A 95 8.60 -17.18 1.18
CA GLN A 95 9.84 -17.08 1.93
C GLN A 95 10.27 -15.61 2.14
N ALA A 96 10.82 -15.31 3.32
CA ALA A 96 11.52 -14.07 3.57
C ALA A 96 12.76 -13.94 2.66
N GLY A 97 13.18 -12.71 2.39
CA GLY A 97 14.30 -12.41 1.49
C GLY A 97 13.92 -12.37 0.00
N ARG A 98 12.74 -12.88 -0.39
CA ARG A 98 12.32 -12.90 -1.80
C ARG A 98 12.24 -11.51 -2.37
N ARG A 99 12.94 -11.27 -3.48
CA ARG A 99 12.86 -10.08 -4.32
C ARG A 99 11.98 -10.38 -5.54
N ILE A 100 11.04 -9.48 -5.82
CA ILE A 100 10.19 -9.52 -6.99
C ILE A 100 10.52 -8.29 -7.82
N ASP A 101 11.13 -8.52 -8.98
CA ASP A 101 11.58 -7.49 -9.91
C ASP A 101 10.89 -7.73 -11.26
N LEU A 102 9.65 -7.31 -11.33
CA LEU A 102 8.77 -7.50 -12.48
C LEU A 102 8.19 -6.14 -12.89
N PRO A 103 8.55 -5.62 -14.07
CA PRO A 103 7.95 -4.38 -14.56
C PRO A 103 6.43 -4.51 -14.64
N ILE A 104 5.71 -3.47 -14.27
CA ILE A 104 4.23 -3.44 -14.28
C ILE A 104 3.69 -2.23 -15.00
N GLY A 105 2.51 -2.38 -15.57
CA GLY A 105 1.79 -1.32 -16.26
C GLY A 105 0.33 -1.70 -16.49
N ARG A 106 -0.41 -0.90 -17.24
CA ARG A 106 -1.81 -1.20 -17.56
C ARG A 106 -1.92 -2.51 -18.32
N ASP A 107 -2.85 -3.37 -17.89
CA ASP A 107 -3.13 -4.64 -18.57
C ASP A 107 -3.60 -4.37 -20.01
N PRO A 108 -3.06 -5.08 -21.02
CA PRO A 108 -3.41 -4.85 -22.42
C PRO A 108 -4.87 -5.19 -22.75
N VAL A 109 -5.47 -6.14 -22.02
CA VAL A 109 -6.85 -6.60 -22.23
C VAL A 109 -7.82 -5.93 -21.24
N GLN A 110 -7.50 -6.00 -19.96
CA GLN A 110 -8.33 -5.43 -18.88
C GLN A 110 -7.78 -4.06 -18.43
N ARG A 111 -8.01 -3.00 -19.21
CA ARG A 111 -7.43 -1.67 -19.00
C ARG A 111 -7.64 -1.05 -17.61
N LYS A 112 -8.60 -1.53 -16.82
CA LYS A 112 -8.81 -1.13 -15.41
C LYS A 112 -7.83 -1.79 -14.44
N LYS A 113 -7.12 -2.84 -14.87
CA LYS A 113 -6.11 -3.56 -14.09
C LYS A 113 -4.68 -3.14 -14.44
N ILE A 114 -3.79 -3.42 -13.51
CA ILE A 114 -2.34 -3.38 -13.70
C ILE A 114 -1.84 -4.83 -13.81
N SER A 115 -0.85 -5.09 -14.64
CA SER A 115 -0.27 -6.42 -14.80
C SER A 115 1.20 -6.36 -15.19
N THR A 116 1.88 -7.50 -15.10
CA THR A 116 3.25 -7.70 -15.59
C THR A 116 3.30 -7.92 -17.12
N ARG A 117 2.15 -8.03 -17.78
CA ARG A 117 2.02 -8.26 -19.25
C ARG A 117 1.92 -6.97 -20.05
N SER A 118 2.06 -5.82 -19.42
CA SER A 118 1.92 -4.52 -20.08
C SER A 118 3.04 -4.28 -21.11
N ARG A 119 2.67 -3.82 -22.30
CA ARG A 119 3.66 -3.38 -23.31
C ARG A 119 4.37 -2.07 -22.92
N ARG A 120 3.79 -1.29 -22.00
CA ARG A 120 4.34 -0.03 -21.46
C ARG A 120 4.60 -0.19 -19.97
N ALA A 121 5.18 -1.32 -19.58
CA ALA A 121 5.55 -1.59 -18.20
C ALA A 121 6.67 -0.65 -17.73
N ARG A 122 6.65 -0.33 -16.44
CA ARG A 122 7.68 0.45 -15.76
C ARG A 122 8.31 -0.40 -14.69
N GLU A 123 9.58 -0.18 -14.42
CA GLU A 123 10.31 -0.81 -13.33
C GLU A 123 9.49 -0.80 -12.03
N ALA A 124 9.43 -1.95 -11.38
CA ALA A 124 8.78 -2.13 -10.10
C ALA A 124 9.53 -3.19 -9.30
N ILE A 125 9.94 -2.84 -8.08
CA ILE A 125 10.73 -3.72 -7.21
C ILE A 125 10.06 -3.80 -5.85
N THR A 126 9.77 -5.04 -5.43
CA THR A 126 9.18 -5.39 -4.13
C THR A 126 10.05 -6.44 -3.44
N ARG A 127 10.31 -6.27 -2.15
CA ARG A 127 11.10 -7.21 -1.34
C ARG A 127 10.29 -7.68 -0.15
N VAL A 128 10.20 -8.98 0.05
CA VAL A 128 9.66 -9.59 1.27
C VAL A 128 10.76 -9.60 2.32
N VAL A 129 10.61 -8.77 3.36
CA VAL A 129 11.63 -8.62 4.42
C VAL A 129 11.44 -9.68 5.49
N LYS A 130 10.18 -9.94 5.87
CA LYS A 130 9.82 -10.93 6.89
C LYS A 130 8.57 -11.67 6.44
N ALA A 131 8.50 -12.94 6.75
CA ALA A 131 7.32 -13.77 6.52
C ALA A 131 7.03 -14.59 7.78
N GLU A 132 5.79 -14.57 8.22
CA GLU A 132 5.24 -15.42 9.26
C GLU A 132 4.20 -16.32 8.62
N HIS A 133 4.38 -17.64 8.79
CA HIS A 133 3.52 -18.63 8.16
C HIS A 133 2.40 -19.02 9.12
N LEU A 134 1.17 -18.87 8.63
CA LEU A 134 -0.05 -19.30 9.30
C LEU A 134 -0.70 -20.41 8.47
N ARG A 135 -1.79 -20.98 8.97
CA ARG A 135 -2.48 -22.07 8.26
C ARG A 135 -2.99 -21.62 6.89
N GLY A 136 -2.31 -22.03 5.82
CA GLY A 136 -2.67 -21.75 4.43
C GLY A 136 -2.40 -20.33 3.92
N VAL A 137 -1.87 -19.44 4.77
CA VAL A 137 -1.55 -18.06 4.44
C VAL A 137 -0.21 -17.64 5.04
N SER A 138 0.34 -16.52 4.57
CA SER A 138 1.53 -15.88 5.16
C SER A 138 1.27 -14.42 5.45
N LEU A 139 1.68 -13.96 6.63
CA LEU A 139 1.75 -12.55 6.98
C LEU A 139 3.13 -12.02 6.61
N LEU A 140 3.17 -11.09 5.68
CA LEU A 140 4.41 -10.57 5.11
C LEU A 140 4.67 -9.13 5.56
N ARG A 141 5.94 -8.84 5.89
CA ARG A 141 6.46 -7.48 5.89
C ARG A 141 7.15 -7.25 4.54
N VAL A 142 6.70 -6.25 3.80
CA VAL A 142 7.11 -5.99 2.42
C VAL A 142 7.66 -4.57 2.31
N MET A 143 8.82 -4.41 1.68
CA MET A 143 9.40 -3.12 1.31
C MET A 143 9.31 -2.91 -0.20
N ILE A 144 9.09 -1.67 -0.62
CA ILE A 144 9.04 -1.31 -2.04
C ILE A 144 10.04 -0.21 -2.36
N ALA A 145 10.88 -0.42 -3.37
CA ALA A 145 11.79 0.60 -3.88
C ALA A 145 11.08 1.59 -4.83
N THR A 146 10.02 1.15 -5.48
CA THR A 146 9.18 1.92 -6.40
C THR A 146 7.75 2.02 -5.86
N GLY A 147 6.96 2.98 -6.29
CA GLY A 147 5.57 3.18 -5.82
C GLY A 147 4.57 3.15 -6.98
N ARG A 148 4.47 2.03 -7.71
CA ARG A 148 3.52 1.90 -8.83
C ARG A 148 2.13 1.53 -8.32
N THR A 149 1.12 1.90 -9.08
CA THR A 149 -0.29 1.55 -8.77
C THR A 149 -0.43 0.04 -8.58
N HIS A 150 -1.04 -0.38 -7.49
CA HIS A 150 -1.29 -1.79 -7.13
C HIS A 150 -0.03 -2.68 -7.06
N GLN A 151 1.17 -2.10 -6.94
CA GLN A 151 2.44 -2.82 -7.12
C GLN A 151 2.54 -4.10 -6.28
N ILE A 152 2.37 -4.03 -4.97
CA ILE A 152 2.46 -5.18 -4.06
C ILE A 152 1.43 -6.24 -4.45
N ARG A 153 0.20 -5.84 -4.72
CA ARG A 153 -0.92 -6.72 -5.07
C ARG A 153 -0.66 -7.47 -6.38
N VAL A 154 -0.16 -6.76 -7.40
CA VAL A 154 0.19 -7.36 -8.70
C VAL A 154 1.39 -8.30 -8.57
N HIS A 155 2.44 -7.88 -7.87
CA HIS A 155 3.64 -8.68 -7.68
C HIS A 155 3.36 -9.99 -6.93
N LEU A 156 2.66 -9.91 -5.82
CA LEU A 156 2.30 -11.09 -5.03
C LEU A 156 1.38 -12.04 -5.81
N SER A 157 0.41 -11.50 -6.56
CA SER A 157 -0.43 -12.29 -7.44
C SER A 157 0.36 -12.93 -8.59
N ALA A 158 1.32 -12.22 -9.19
CA ALA A 158 2.13 -12.73 -10.29
C ALA A 158 3.03 -13.91 -9.89
N ILE A 159 3.44 -13.99 -8.62
CA ILE A 159 4.19 -15.12 -8.08
C ILE A 159 3.32 -16.22 -7.45
N GLY A 160 1.99 -16.18 -7.66
CA GLY A 160 1.06 -17.20 -7.19
C GLY A 160 0.55 -17.03 -5.75
N HIS A 161 0.89 -15.92 -5.08
CA HIS A 161 0.53 -15.64 -3.70
C HIS A 161 -0.29 -14.34 -3.57
N PRO A 162 -1.51 -14.28 -4.11
CA PRO A 162 -2.31 -13.05 -4.08
C PRO A 162 -2.66 -12.64 -2.65
N VAL A 163 -2.86 -11.34 -2.46
CA VAL A 163 -3.34 -10.79 -1.18
C VAL A 163 -4.72 -11.36 -0.86
N VAL A 164 -4.92 -11.75 0.38
CA VAL A 164 -6.19 -12.32 0.87
C VAL A 164 -7.31 -11.30 0.67
N ALA A 165 -8.44 -11.77 0.18
CA ALA A 165 -9.64 -10.97 -0.12
C ALA A 165 -9.43 -9.84 -1.15
N ASP A 166 -8.37 -9.89 -1.98
CA ASP A 166 -8.18 -8.91 -3.05
C ASP A 166 -9.22 -9.12 -4.17
N PRO A 167 -10.14 -8.16 -4.42
CA PRO A 167 -11.23 -8.33 -5.39
C PRO A 167 -10.74 -8.34 -6.84
N ASN A 168 -9.54 -7.81 -7.11
CA ASN A 168 -9.03 -7.65 -8.47
C ASN A 168 -7.97 -8.69 -8.84
N TYR A 169 -7.11 -9.06 -7.88
CA TYR A 169 -5.94 -9.91 -8.12
C TYR A 169 -6.01 -11.25 -7.37
N GLY A 170 -7.02 -11.46 -6.52
CA GLY A 170 -7.18 -12.66 -5.69
C GLY A 170 -7.44 -13.97 -6.47
N GLY A 171 -7.79 -13.89 -7.75
CA GLY A 171 -8.04 -15.08 -8.59
C GLY A 171 -9.11 -16.00 -8.00
N LYS A 172 -8.79 -17.31 -7.91
CA LYS A 172 -9.67 -18.31 -7.28
C LYS A 172 -9.80 -18.12 -5.74
N HIS A 173 -8.90 -17.38 -5.11
CA HIS A 173 -8.86 -17.13 -3.66
C HIS A 173 -9.50 -15.78 -3.30
N ARG A 174 -10.65 -15.45 -3.88
CA ARG A 174 -11.32 -14.17 -3.59
C ARG A 174 -11.98 -14.13 -2.21
N HIS A 175 -12.28 -15.28 -1.64
CA HIS A 175 -12.87 -15.38 -0.30
C HIS A 175 -11.79 -15.57 0.76
N PRO A 176 -11.92 -14.96 1.93
CA PRO A 176 -11.03 -15.27 3.05
C PRO A 176 -11.13 -16.75 3.39
N PRO A 177 -10.06 -17.38 3.92
CA PRO A 177 -10.16 -18.71 4.47
C PRO A 177 -11.26 -18.74 5.54
N PRO A 178 -11.97 -19.86 5.73
CA PRO A 178 -12.83 -20.00 6.89
C PRO A 178 -11.99 -19.68 8.14
N HIS A 179 -12.55 -18.89 9.04
CA HIS A 179 -11.85 -18.33 10.21
C HIS A 179 -10.86 -19.33 10.80
N PRO A 180 -9.58 -18.96 10.98
CA PRO A 180 -8.68 -19.78 11.77
C PRO A 180 -9.30 -19.91 13.16
N ALA A 181 -9.31 -21.12 13.70
CA ALA A 181 -9.68 -21.34 15.09
C ALA A 181 -8.87 -20.34 15.95
N PRO A 182 -9.49 -19.71 16.97
CA PRO A 182 -8.81 -18.72 17.79
C PRO A 182 -7.47 -19.27 18.24
N LEU A 183 -6.41 -18.48 18.04
CA LEU A 183 -5.06 -18.80 18.49
C LEU A 183 -5.18 -19.19 19.98
N ARG A 184 -4.92 -20.44 20.33
CA ARG A 184 -4.77 -20.83 21.73
C ARG A 184 -3.74 -19.90 22.34
N ALA A 185 -4.16 -19.14 23.35
CA ALA A 185 -3.25 -18.37 24.16
C ALA A 185 -2.10 -19.31 24.60
N PRO A 186 -0.83 -18.86 24.54
CA PRO A 186 0.26 -19.68 25.04
C PRO A 186 -0.08 -20.08 26.47
N SER A 187 -0.07 -21.38 26.71
CA SER A 187 -0.23 -21.94 28.07
C SER A 187 0.78 -21.22 28.98
N ARG A 188 0.28 -20.68 30.10
CA ARG A 188 1.10 -20.00 31.10
C ARG A 188 2.34 -20.84 31.38
N LEU A 189 3.50 -20.23 31.18
CA LEU A 189 4.76 -20.77 31.69
C LEU A 189 4.59 -20.93 33.20
N GLN A 190 4.67 -22.17 33.70
CA GLN A 190 4.80 -22.43 35.14
C GLN A 190 6.14 -21.79 35.55
N PRO A 191 6.19 -21.05 36.66
CA PRO A 191 7.46 -20.62 37.22
C PRO A 191 8.27 -21.87 37.63
N PRO A 192 9.60 -21.82 37.50
CA PRO A 192 10.49 -22.89 37.97
C PRO A 192 10.37 -23.07 39.51
N PRO A 193 10.67 -24.27 40.03
CA PRO A 193 10.58 -24.59 41.45
C PRO A 193 11.52 -23.76 42.33
#